data_73f95dccd594bd270c6d9555f11850ef
#
_entry.id   73f95dccd594bd270c6d9555f11850ef
#
_cell.length_a   1.000
_cell.length_b   1.000
_cell.length_c   1.000
_cell.angle_alpha   90.00
_cell.angle_beta   90.00
_cell.angle_gamma   90.00
#
_symmetry.space_group_name_H-M   'P 1'
#
loop_
_entity.id
_entity.type
_entity.pdbx_description
1 polymer ?
#
loop_
_entity_poly.entity_id
_entity_poly.type
_entity_poly.pdbx_seq_one_letter_code
_entity_poly.pdbx_strand_id
1 'polypeptide(L)'
;GKGQRQLIIGDKKTGKTQIALDAIVNQKGKNVLCIYVAIGKTKKNVKEVYQNLMARGAMEHTIIMAAFNDEMPPVLFLTPYVAATIAENYMMEGRDVLLVIDDLKRHATVHREISLLAGMVPGREAYPPDVFYIHSRLLERGCQHRTGGSITILPIVETKGGDITGYIPTNIISITDGQIVLSRKNFDKGQKPAIQYGLSVSRLGGAVQDAPVKKLGARVRRELLSYLETREVYEMANMDEMSQEMRDRLKRGAEILKGLNQQKFAPQAPEEFLTKFSQILGG
;
A
#
# COMPACT_ATOMS: atom_id res chain seq x y z
N GLY A 1 2.00 11.87 -0.23
CA GLY A 1 1.61 13.20 0.24
C GLY A 1 0.26 13.17 0.94
N LYS A 2 -0.04 14.18 1.75
CA LYS A 2 -1.35 14.33 2.41
C LYS A 2 -2.45 14.46 1.35
N GLY A 3 -3.60 13.82 1.60
CA GLY A 3 -4.70 13.78 0.64
C GLY A 3 -4.53 12.79 -0.52
N GLN A 4 -3.46 12.02 -0.56
CA GLN A 4 -3.18 11.03 -1.61
C GLN A 4 -3.89 9.71 -1.34
N ARG A 5 -4.26 9.02 -2.42
CA ARG A 5 -4.79 7.65 -2.41
C ARG A 5 -3.72 6.71 -2.96
N GLN A 6 -3.06 5.95 -2.09
CA GLN A 6 -1.99 5.05 -2.47
C GLN A 6 -2.40 3.60 -2.25
N LEU A 7 -2.63 2.86 -3.31
CA LEU A 7 -3.04 1.45 -3.27
C LEU A 7 -1.88 0.56 -2.80
N ILE A 8 -2.19 -0.39 -1.92
CA ILE A 8 -1.32 -1.50 -1.57
C ILE A 8 -1.96 -2.79 -2.09
N ILE A 9 -1.32 -3.45 -3.05
CA ILE A 9 -1.89 -4.59 -3.76
C ILE A 9 -0.92 -5.76 -3.82
N GLY A 10 -1.43 -6.98 -3.74
CA GLY A 10 -0.62 -8.21 -3.84
C GLY A 10 -1.33 -9.42 -3.25
N ASP A 11 -0.70 -10.58 -3.36
CA ASP A 11 -1.25 -11.84 -2.90
C ASP A 11 -1.37 -11.91 -1.37
N LYS A 12 -2.15 -12.89 -0.91
CA LYS A 12 -2.30 -13.16 0.53
C LYS A 12 -0.93 -13.39 1.18
N LYS A 13 -0.75 -12.84 2.39
CA LYS A 13 0.47 -13.01 3.20
C LYS A 13 1.76 -12.42 2.58
N THR A 14 1.68 -11.44 1.71
CA THR A 14 2.85 -10.72 1.15
C THR A 14 3.28 -9.49 1.96
N GLY A 15 2.56 -9.15 3.03
CA GLY A 15 2.91 -8.03 3.91
C GLY A 15 2.12 -6.74 3.66
N LYS A 16 1.00 -6.76 2.90
CA LYS A 16 0.15 -5.58 2.64
C LYS A 16 -0.27 -4.86 3.92
N THR A 17 -0.92 -5.58 4.82
CA THR A 17 -1.35 -5.04 6.13
C THR A 17 -0.17 -4.52 6.94
N GLN A 18 1.00 -5.20 6.87
CA GLN A 18 2.19 -4.75 7.60
C GLN A 18 2.66 -3.36 7.15
N ILE A 19 2.70 -3.07 5.83
CA ILE A 19 3.06 -1.75 5.31
C ILE A 19 2.09 -0.68 5.81
N ALA A 20 0.80 -0.98 5.84
CA ALA A 20 -0.20 -0.06 6.36
C ALA A 20 -0.04 0.18 7.88
N LEU A 21 0.27 -0.86 8.67
CA LEU A 21 0.54 -0.71 10.10
C LEU A 21 1.83 0.08 10.36
N ASP A 22 2.87 -0.11 9.55
CA ASP A 22 4.10 0.67 9.62
C ASP A 22 3.82 2.16 9.34
N ALA A 23 2.94 2.45 8.36
CA ALA A 23 2.50 3.81 8.08
C ALA A 23 1.75 4.43 9.28
N ILE A 24 0.89 3.68 9.97
CA ILE A 24 0.19 4.13 11.19
C ILE A 24 1.18 4.41 12.32
N VAL A 25 2.08 3.48 12.61
CA VAL A 25 3.11 3.64 13.65
C VAL A 25 4.00 4.86 13.39
N ASN A 26 4.31 5.12 12.12
CA ASN A 26 5.12 6.28 11.70
C ASN A 26 4.39 7.63 11.87
N GLN A 27 3.10 7.65 12.21
CA GLN A 27 2.37 8.91 12.51
C GLN A 27 2.48 9.35 13.97
N LYS A 28 3.11 8.56 14.83
CA LYS A 28 3.32 8.94 16.24
C LYS A 28 3.99 10.31 16.36
N GLY A 29 3.37 11.21 17.11
CA GLY A 29 3.87 12.58 17.33
C GLY A 29 3.68 13.56 16.17
N LYS A 30 3.04 13.15 15.05
CA LYS A 30 2.84 13.99 13.86
C LYS A 30 1.46 14.65 13.80
N ASN A 31 0.66 14.56 14.84
CA ASN A 31 -0.71 15.09 14.90
C ASN A 31 -1.63 14.59 13.78
N VAL A 32 -1.46 13.33 13.37
CA VAL A 32 -2.29 12.66 12.36
C VAL A 32 -3.17 11.64 13.05
N LEU A 33 -4.49 11.72 12.84
CA LEU A 33 -5.41 10.67 13.28
C LEU A 33 -5.37 9.52 12.29
N CYS A 34 -5.19 8.29 12.78
CA CYS A 34 -5.23 7.09 11.95
C CYS A 34 -6.55 6.36 12.16
N ILE A 35 -7.15 5.86 11.07
CA ILE A 35 -8.33 4.99 11.12
C ILE A 35 -8.00 3.71 10.35
N TYR A 36 -7.98 2.58 11.05
CA TYR A 36 -7.81 1.26 10.42
C TYR A 36 -9.15 0.57 10.31
N VAL A 37 -9.56 0.27 9.08
CA VAL A 37 -10.84 -0.36 8.75
C VAL A 37 -10.60 -1.81 8.35
N ALA A 38 -11.10 -2.76 9.14
CA ALA A 38 -11.05 -4.18 8.85
C ALA A 38 -12.39 -4.67 8.29
N ILE A 39 -12.40 -5.14 7.04
CA ILE A 39 -13.61 -5.62 6.36
C ILE A 39 -13.55 -7.14 6.22
N GLY A 40 -14.43 -7.86 6.91
CA GLY A 40 -14.53 -9.31 6.85
C GLY A 40 -13.27 -10.04 7.34
N LYS A 41 -12.55 -9.44 8.29
CA LYS A 41 -11.43 -10.09 8.99
C LYS A 41 -11.93 -10.91 10.17
N THR A 42 -11.13 -11.88 10.61
CA THR A 42 -11.43 -12.63 11.83
C THR A 42 -11.15 -11.80 13.07
N LYS A 43 -11.86 -12.06 14.16
CA LYS A 43 -11.59 -11.44 15.48
C LYS A 43 -10.13 -11.59 15.90
N LYS A 44 -9.51 -12.74 15.60
CA LYS A 44 -8.09 -12.99 15.84
C LYS A 44 -7.18 -12.01 15.09
N ASN A 45 -7.42 -11.80 13.79
CA ASN A 45 -6.61 -10.88 13.00
C ASN A 45 -6.71 -9.43 13.51
N VAL A 46 -7.92 -8.98 13.85
CA VAL A 46 -8.12 -7.63 14.40
C VAL A 46 -7.46 -7.48 15.77
N LYS A 47 -7.55 -8.51 16.63
CA LYS A 47 -6.83 -8.54 17.91
C LYS A 47 -5.31 -8.44 17.72
N GLU A 48 -4.75 -9.15 16.76
CA GLU A 48 -3.31 -9.06 16.44
C GLU A 48 -2.92 -7.63 15.98
N VAL A 49 -3.73 -6.98 15.15
CA VAL A 49 -3.54 -5.58 14.76
C VAL A 49 -3.54 -4.68 15.98
N TYR A 50 -4.57 -4.78 16.82
CA TYR A 50 -4.69 -4.00 18.05
C TYR A 50 -3.47 -4.15 18.98
N GLN A 51 -3.07 -5.41 19.24
CA GLN A 51 -1.91 -5.71 20.09
C GLN A 51 -0.61 -5.13 19.53
N ASN A 52 -0.42 -5.23 18.21
CA ASN A 52 0.76 -4.66 17.54
C ASN A 52 0.82 -3.13 17.63
N LEU A 53 -0.30 -2.45 17.46
CA LEU A 53 -0.38 -0.99 17.57
C LEU A 53 -0.24 -0.54 19.05
N MET A 54 -0.87 -1.25 19.98
CA MET A 54 -0.79 -0.99 21.41
C MET A 54 0.66 -1.09 21.92
N ALA A 55 1.36 -2.17 21.58
CA ALA A 55 2.75 -2.41 21.97
C ALA A 55 3.73 -1.31 21.50
N ARG A 56 3.32 -0.48 20.53
CA ARG A 56 4.11 0.62 19.94
C ARG A 56 3.61 2.00 20.32
N GLY A 57 2.59 2.07 21.20
CA GLY A 57 1.96 3.32 21.60
C GLY A 57 1.21 4.02 20.46
N ALA A 58 0.84 3.28 19.40
CA ALA A 58 0.16 3.85 18.24
C ALA A 58 -1.37 3.92 18.44
N MET A 59 -1.91 3.25 19.44
CA MET A 59 -3.34 3.33 19.77
C MET A 59 -3.79 4.71 20.30
N GLU A 60 -2.87 5.53 20.78
CA GLU A 60 -3.15 6.90 21.22
C GLU A 60 -3.69 7.81 20.10
N HIS A 61 -3.34 7.50 18.85
CA HIS A 61 -3.76 8.25 17.65
C HIS A 61 -4.47 7.37 16.61
N THR A 62 -4.99 6.18 17.01
CA THR A 62 -5.59 5.23 16.08
C THR A 62 -6.99 4.79 16.53
N ILE A 63 -7.94 4.86 15.60
CA ILE A 63 -9.26 4.24 15.71
C ILE A 63 -9.23 2.93 14.90
N ILE A 64 -9.67 1.83 15.49
CA ILE A 64 -9.90 0.57 14.78
C ILE A 64 -11.40 0.40 14.59
N MET A 65 -11.85 0.30 13.33
CA MET A 65 -13.22 -0.03 12.98
C MET A 65 -13.22 -1.39 12.28
N ALA A 66 -13.99 -2.33 12.81
CA ALA A 66 -14.00 -3.69 12.28
C ALA A 66 -15.42 -4.20 12.03
N ALA A 67 -15.65 -4.73 10.84
CA ALA A 67 -16.76 -5.64 10.55
C ALA A 67 -16.17 -7.04 10.33
N PHE A 68 -16.56 -7.97 11.18
CA PHE A 68 -16.00 -9.32 11.18
C PHE A 68 -16.59 -10.19 10.07
N ASN A 69 -15.92 -11.28 9.77
CA ASN A 69 -16.33 -12.20 8.69
C ASN A 69 -17.67 -12.94 8.94
N ASP A 70 -18.13 -12.95 10.17
CA ASP A 70 -19.42 -13.51 10.62
C ASP A 70 -20.55 -12.47 10.72
N GLU A 71 -20.27 -11.22 10.42
CA GLU A 71 -21.27 -10.15 10.35
C GLU A 71 -22.11 -10.21 9.07
N MET A 72 -23.30 -9.61 9.13
CA MET A 72 -24.20 -9.54 7.96
C MET A 72 -23.58 -8.69 6.84
N PRO A 73 -23.82 -9.05 5.56
CA PRO A 73 -23.26 -8.33 4.42
C PRO A 73 -23.48 -6.81 4.42
N PRO A 74 -24.66 -6.26 4.80
CA PRO A 74 -24.85 -4.80 4.87
C PRO A 74 -23.89 -4.11 5.87
N VAL A 75 -23.54 -4.75 6.98
CA VAL A 75 -22.61 -4.20 7.98
C VAL A 75 -21.21 -4.09 7.36
N LEU A 76 -20.75 -5.17 6.71
CA LEU A 76 -19.44 -5.14 6.01
C LEU A 76 -19.42 -4.09 4.88
N PHE A 77 -20.54 -3.92 4.16
CA PHE A 77 -20.64 -2.96 3.07
C PHE A 77 -20.56 -1.51 3.58
N LEU A 78 -21.28 -1.19 4.67
CA LEU A 78 -21.37 0.18 5.20
C LEU A 78 -20.12 0.61 5.98
N THR A 79 -19.39 -0.32 6.57
CA THR A 79 -18.25 -0.04 7.46
C THR A 79 -17.23 0.95 6.88
N PRO A 80 -16.71 0.81 5.64
CA PRO A 80 -15.74 1.77 5.11
C PRO A 80 -16.34 3.16 4.85
N TYR A 81 -17.63 3.25 4.55
CA TYR A 81 -18.32 4.55 4.40
C TYR A 81 -18.47 5.27 5.74
N VAL A 82 -18.82 4.55 6.81
CA VAL A 82 -18.89 5.11 8.16
C VAL A 82 -17.50 5.62 8.59
N ALA A 83 -16.46 4.83 8.34
CA ALA A 83 -15.08 5.25 8.65
C ALA A 83 -14.66 6.49 7.86
N ALA A 84 -15.02 6.57 6.57
CA ALA A 84 -14.74 7.73 5.74
C ALA A 84 -15.51 8.97 6.23
N THR A 85 -16.75 8.83 6.70
CA THR A 85 -17.52 9.93 7.27
C THR A 85 -16.90 10.45 8.58
N ILE A 86 -16.38 9.55 9.43
CA ILE A 86 -15.63 9.95 10.62
C ILE A 86 -14.35 10.71 10.21
N ALA A 87 -13.63 10.23 9.20
CA ALA A 87 -12.44 10.90 8.66
C ALA A 87 -12.76 12.30 8.12
N GLU A 88 -13.87 12.46 7.39
CA GLU A 88 -14.35 13.75 6.88
C GLU A 88 -14.65 14.74 8.00
N ASN A 89 -15.28 14.31 9.09
CA ASN A 89 -15.55 15.19 10.22
C ASN A 89 -14.25 15.79 10.77
N TYR A 90 -13.23 14.96 11.03
CA TYR A 90 -11.94 15.45 11.50
C TYR A 90 -11.19 16.31 10.47
N MET A 91 -11.29 15.97 9.19
CA MET A 91 -10.73 16.78 8.10
C MET A 91 -11.37 18.19 8.07
N MET A 92 -12.69 18.28 8.25
CA MET A 92 -13.39 19.57 8.28
C MET A 92 -12.99 20.42 9.50
N GLU A 93 -12.53 19.81 10.57
CA GLU A 93 -11.92 20.46 11.74
C GLU A 93 -10.45 20.90 11.49
N GLY A 94 -9.92 20.73 10.29
CA GLY A 94 -8.55 21.07 9.92
C GLY A 94 -7.51 20.01 10.32
N ARG A 95 -7.91 18.80 10.66
CA ARG A 95 -7.00 17.71 11.05
C ARG A 95 -6.61 16.84 9.86
N ASP A 96 -5.40 16.28 9.92
CA ASP A 96 -4.95 15.27 8.98
C ASP A 96 -5.36 13.87 9.43
N VAL A 97 -5.90 13.10 8.50
CA VAL A 97 -6.36 11.72 8.74
C VAL A 97 -5.65 10.75 7.79
N LEU A 98 -5.17 9.64 8.32
CA LEU A 98 -4.71 8.48 7.56
C LEU A 98 -5.77 7.37 7.65
N LEU A 99 -6.46 7.08 6.56
CA LEU A 99 -7.50 6.06 6.47
C LEU A 99 -6.96 4.82 5.76
N VAL A 100 -6.85 3.71 6.48
CA VAL A 100 -6.48 2.39 5.93
C VAL A 100 -7.72 1.53 5.76
N ILE A 101 -7.95 0.96 4.56
CA ILE A 101 -9.10 0.10 4.28
C ILE A 101 -8.62 -1.31 3.89
N ASP A 102 -8.78 -2.29 4.76
CA ASP A 102 -8.31 -3.66 4.61
C ASP A 102 -9.47 -4.67 4.64
N ASP A 103 -10.01 -5.19 3.46
CA ASP A 103 -9.58 -4.88 2.11
C ASP A 103 -10.79 -4.61 1.17
N LEU A 104 -10.55 -3.89 0.10
CA LEU A 104 -11.59 -3.52 -0.87
C LEU A 104 -12.05 -4.67 -1.76
N LYS A 105 -11.26 -5.73 -1.94
CA LYS A 105 -11.73 -6.91 -2.68
C LYS A 105 -12.82 -7.63 -1.89
N ARG A 106 -12.68 -7.74 -0.56
CA ARG A 106 -13.75 -8.29 0.29
C ARG A 106 -14.99 -7.40 0.23
N HIS A 107 -14.82 -6.08 0.27
CA HIS A 107 -15.91 -5.12 0.10
C HIS A 107 -16.67 -5.33 -1.24
N ALA A 108 -15.94 -5.46 -2.36
CA ALA A 108 -16.53 -5.76 -3.66
C ALA A 108 -17.30 -7.09 -3.67
N THR A 109 -16.74 -8.13 -3.02
CA THR A 109 -17.39 -9.44 -2.90
C THR A 109 -18.70 -9.35 -2.12
N VAL A 110 -18.71 -8.59 -1.03
CA VAL A 110 -19.92 -8.34 -0.24
C VAL A 110 -20.99 -7.59 -1.05
N HIS A 111 -20.57 -6.57 -1.81
CA HIS A 111 -21.51 -5.87 -2.70
C HIS A 111 -22.11 -6.80 -3.77
N ARG A 112 -21.29 -7.71 -4.33
CA ARG A 112 -21.78 -8.74 -5.25
C ARG A 112 -22.80 -9.67 -4.57
N GLU A 113 -22.53 -10.11 -3.34
CA GLU A 113 -23.45 -10.94 -2.55
C GLU A 113 -24.81 -10.25 -2.35
N ILE A 114 -24.79 -8.98 -1.93
CA ILE A 114 -25.99 -8.17 -1.74
C ILE A 114 -26.77 -7.99 -3.05
N SER A 115 -26.07 -7.65 -4.14
CA SER A 115 -26.68 -7.41 -5.45
C SER A 115 -27.31 -8.65 -6.04
N LEU A 116 -26.68 -9.82 -5.90
CA LEU A 116 -27.25 -11.10 -6.35
C LEU A 116 -28.50 -11.48 -5.55
N LEU A 117 -28.50 -11.26 -4.23
CA LEU A 117 -29.68 -11.48 -3.38
C LEU A 117 -30.81 -10.52 -3.73
N ALA A 118 -30.50 -9.31 -4.17
CA ALA A 118 -31.48 -8.33 -4.66
C ALA A 118 -31.96 -8.60 -6.11
N GLY A 119 -31.49 -9.68 -6.75
CA GLY A 119 -31.89 -10.04 -8.11
C GLY A 119 -31.28 -9.15 -9.20
N MET A 120 -30.20 -8.41 -8.91
CA MET A 120 -29.52 -7.59 -9.90
C MET A 120 -28.77 -8.46 -10.92
N VAL A 121 -28.81 -8.08 -12.19
CA VAL A 121 -28.10 -8.78 -13.26
C VAL A 121 -26.58 -8.59 -13.07
N PRO A 122 -25.79 -9.68 -12.99
CA PRO A 122 -24.35 -9.58 -12.82
C PRO A 122 -23.66 -9.08 -14.09
N GLY A 123 -22.62 -8.26 -13.91
CA GLY A 123 -21.74 -7.80 -14.97
C GLY A 123 -20.44 -8.62 -15.06
N ARG A 124 -19.33 -7.94 -15.40
CA ARG A 124 -18.01 -8.56 -15.56
C ARG A 124 -17.58 -9.27 -14.27
N GLU A 125 -17.07 -10.50 -14.40
CA GLU A 125 -16.64 -11.36 -13.28
C GLU A 125 -17.75 -11.56 -12.23
N ALA A 126 -19.01 -11.50 -12.66
CA ALA A 126 -20.20 -11.56 -11.80
C ALA A 126 -20.30 -10.43 -10.76
N TYR A 127 -19.53 -9.37 -10.87
CA TYR A 127 -19.71 -8.17 -10.06
C TYR A 127 -20.86 -7.31 -10.61
N PRO A 128 -21.57 -6.57 -9.74
CA PRO A 128 -22.58 -5.64 -10.20
C PRO A 128 -21.95 -4.51 -11.01
N PRO A 129 -22.66 -3.95 -12.02
CA PRO A 129 -22.13 -2.93 -12.92
C PRO A 129 -21.67 -1.65 -12.23
N ASP A 130 -22.21 -1.34 -11.06
CA ASP A 130 -21.93 -0.14 -10.27
C ASP A 130 -20.75 -0.27 -9.30
N VAL A 131 -20.06 -1.43 -9.25
CA VAL A 131 -18.95 -1.65 -8.30
C VAL A 131 -17.81 -0.64 -8.45
N PHE A 132 -17.53 -0.19 -9.68
CA PHE A 132 -16.56 0.87 -9.93
C PHE A 132 -17.00 2.18 -9.26
N TYR A 133 -18.27 2.56 -9.44
CA TYR A 133 -18.82 3.78 -8.88
C TYR A 133 -18.78 3.78 -7.34
N ILE A 134 -19.10 2.65 -6.73
CA ILE A 134 -19.07 2.49 -5.28
C ILE A 134 -17.65 2.72 -4.74
N HIS A 135 -16.63 2.12 -5.36
CA HIS A 135 -15.23 2.32 -4.95
C HIS A 135 -14.72 3.72 -5.26
N SER A 136 -15.04 4.30 -6.42
CA SER A 136 -14.63 5.66 -6.74
C SER A 136 -15.25 6.66 -5.77
N ARG A 137 -16.54 6.54 -5.47
CA ARG A 137 -17.25 7.39 -4.51
C ARG A 137 -16.66 7.31 -3.09
N LEU A 138 -16.15 6.13 -2.68
CA LEU A 138 -15.47 5.95 -1.41
C LEU A 138 -14.07 6.58 -1.41
N LEU A 139 -13.27 6.29 -2.43
CA LEU A 139 -11.86 6.68 -2.49
C LEU A 139 -11.65 8.16 -2.86
N GLU A 140 -12.56 8.77 -3.64
CA GLU A 140 -12.51 10.19 -3.98
C GLU A 140 -12.73 11.12 -2.77
N ARG A 141 -13.11 10.59 -1.61
CA ARG A 141 -13.12 11.32 -0.35
C ARG A 141 -11.70 11.63 0.17
N GLY A 142 -10.67 10.92 -0.33
CA GLY A 142 -9.26 11.22 -0.08
C GLY A 142 -8.84 12.51 -0.77
N CYS A 143 -8.61 13.57 -0.01
CA CYS A 143 -8.21 14.87 -0.54
C CYS A 143 -7.51 15.74 0.52
N GLN A 144 -6.86 16.80 0.05
CA GLN A 144 -6.46 17.94 0.86
C GLN A 144 -7.58 18.98 0.81
N HIS A 145 -8.20 19.27 1.95
CA HIS A 145 -9.34 20.17 2.02
C HIS A 145 -8.90 21.65 2.24
N ARG A 146 -9.78 22.59 1.89
CA ARG A 146 -9.52 24.03 2.04
C ARG A 146 -9.42 24.50 3.48
N THR A 147 -9.98 23.74 4.44
CA THR A 147 -9.83 24.00 5.89
C THR A 147 -8.41 23.76 6.41
N GLY A 148 -7.53 23.18 5.59
CA GLY A 148 -6.18 22.76 5.98
C GLY A 148 -6.07 21.31 6.39
N GLY A 149 -7.20 20.62 6.65
CA GLY A 149 -7.23 19.19 6.92
C GLY A 149 -7.09 18.32 5.66
N SER A 150 -6.75 17.04 5.86
CA SER A 150 -6.61 16.08 4.75
C SER A 150 -7.07 14.68 5.13
N ILE A 151 -7.50 13.89 4.13
CA ILE A 151 -7.67 12.45 4.26
C ILE A 151 -6.74 11.77 3.26
N THR A 152 -5.72 11.10 3.77
CA THR A 152 -4.85 10.22 2.99
C THR A 152 -5.39 8.80 3.09
N ILE A 153 -5.63 8.13 1.95
CA ILE A 153 -6.21 6.78 1.94
C ILE A 153 -5.18 5.76 1.48
N LEU A 154 -5.04 4.68 2.26
CA LEU A 154 -4.30 3.47 1.90
C LEU A 154 -5.30 2.31 1.70
N PRO A 155 -5.91 2.17 0.52
CA PRO A 155 -6.72 1.00 0.22
C PRO A 155 -5.81 -0.23 0.02
N ILE A 156 -6.24 -1.37 0.56
CA ILE A 156 -5.59 -2.66 0.38
C ILE A 156 -6.45 -3.51 -0.54
N VAL A 157 -5.82 -4.19 -1.50
CA VAL A 157 -6.46 -5.15 -2.41
C VAL A 157 -5.68 -6.45 -2.43
N GLU A 158 -6.38 -7.56 -2.21
CA GLU A 158 -5.81 -8.90 -2.34
C GLU A 158 -5.94 -9.41 -3.77
N THR A 159 -4.83 -9.92 -4.33
CA THR A 159 -4.81 -10.61 -5.63
C THR A 159 -4.73 -12.12 -5.46
N LYS A 160 -4.85 -12.85 -6.57
CA LYS A 160 -4.58 -14.29 -6.65
C LYS A 160 -3.51 -14.51 -7.72
N GLY A 161 -2.39 -15.17 -7.35
CA GLY A 161 -1.30 -15.47 -8.28
C GLY A 161 -0.57 -14.25 -8.84
N GLY A 162 -0.59 -13.11 -8.12
CA GLY A 162 0.03 -11.87 -8.56
C GLY A 162 -0.72 -11.13 -9.67
N ASP A 163 -1.92 -11.57 -10.04
CA ASP A 163 -2.71 -10.97 -11.12
C ASP A 163 -3.31 -9.63 -10.69
N ILE A 164 -2.74 -8.54 -11.19
CA ILE A 164 -3.23 -7.17 -11.02
C ILE A 164 -4.14 -6.72 -12.16
N THR A 165 -4.40 -7.58 -13.18
CA THR A 165 -5.20 -7.27 -14.37
C THR A 165 -6.67 -7.63 -14.21
N GLY A 166 -7.05 -8.28 -13.12
CA GLY A 166 -8.44 -8.61 -12.78
C GLY A 166 -9.32 -7.36 -12.65
N TYR A 167 -10.62 -7.56 -12.68
CA TYR A 167 -11.60 -6.45 -12.73
C TYR A 167 -11.51 -5.51 -11.52
N ILE A 168 -11.50 -6.02 -10.30
CA ILE A 168 -11.41 -5.18 -9.10
C ILE A 168 -10.04 -4.52 -8.96
N PRO A 169 -8.88 -5.22 -9.11
CA PRO A 169 -7.57 -4.59 -9.14
C PRO A 169 -7.46 -3.42 -10.10
N THR A 170 -7.85 -3.61 -11.37
CA THR A 170 -7.74 -2.55 -12.40
C THR A 170 -8.62 -1.35 -12.10
N ASN A 171 -9.83 -1.56 -11.57
CA ASN A 171 -10.71 -0.48 -11.14
C ASN A 171 -10.06 0.37 -10.04
N ILE A 172 -9.52 -0.26 -8.99
CA ILE A 172 -8.90 0.45 -7.87
C ILE A 172 -7.59 1.15 -8.30
N ILE A 173 -6.78 0.52 -9.16
CA ILE A 173 -5.60 1.15 -9.76
C ILE A 173 -5.97 2.43 -10.52
N SER A 174 -7.09 2.43 -11.26
CA SER A 174 -7.53 3.60 -12.03
C SER A 174 -8.01 4.76 -11.15
N ILE A 175 -8.60 4.47 -10.00
CA ILE A 175 -9.13 5.46 -9.06
C ILE A 175 -8.01 6.08 -8.20
N THR A 176 -6.95 5.32 -7.90
CA THR A 176 -5.89 5.74 -6.98
C THR A 176 -4.77 6.52 -7.67
N ASP A 177 -4.00 7.29 -6.88
CA ASP A 177 -2.89 8.12 -7.36
C ASP A 177 -1.58 7.33 -7.54
N GLY A 178 -1.63 6.04 -7.32
CA GLY A 178 -0.52 5.10 -7.49
C GLY A 178 -0.74 3.79 -6.74
N GLN A 179 0.15 2.83 -7.01
CA GLN A 179 0.10 1.51 -6.38
C GLN A 179 1.48 1.05 -5.90
N ILE A 180 1.48 0.37 -4.76
CA ILE A 180 2.59 -0.44 -4.26
C ILE A 180 2.21 -1.90 -4.49
N VAL A 181 2.88 -2.56 -5.42
CA VAL A 181 2.64 -3.96 -5.79
C VAL A 181 3.57 -4.86 -4.99
N LEU A 182 3.01 -5.84 -4.29
CA LEU A 182 3.76 -6.84 -3.53
C LEU A 182 3.73 -8.19 -4.22
N SER A 183 4.91 -8.80 -4.38
CA SER A 183 5.11 -10.07 -5.06
C SER A 183 5.36 -11.20 -4.07
N ARG A 184 4.64 -12.32 -4.25
CA ARG A 184 4.90 -13.55 -3.50
C ARG A 184 6.31 -14.09 -3.79
N LYS A 185 6.74 -14.07 -5.06
CA LYS A 185 8.09 -14.47 -5.49
C LYS A 185 9.18 -13.70 -4.74
N ASN A 186 9.02 -12.38 -4.61
CA ASN A 186 9.98 -11.56 -3.87
C ASN A 186 9.96 -11.83 -2.36
N PHE A 187 8.77 -12.09 -1.80
CA PHE A 187 8.62 -12.44 -0.38
C PHE A 187 9.34 -13.75 -0.06
N ASP A 188 9.17 -14.77 -0.90
CA ASP A 188 9.78 -16.09 -0.72
C ASP A 188 11.32 -16.03 -0.94
N LYS A 189 11.83 -15.10 -1.76
CA LYS A 189 13.26 -14.78 -1.91
C LYS A 189 13.84 -13.98 -0.73
N GLY A 190 13.04 -13.67 0.30
CA GLY A 190 13.48 -12.95 1.50
C GLY A 190 13.51 -11.43 1.39
N GLN A 191 13.03 -10.85 0.29
CA GLN A 191 12.89 -9.40 0.14
C GLN A 191 11.74 -8.88 1.02
N LYS A 192 12.04 -7.98 1.94
CA LYS A 192 11.05 -7.41 2.87
C LYS A 192 11.25 -5.90 3.03
N PRO A 193 10.27 -5.08 2.65
CA PRO A 193 8.99 -5.43 2.02
C PRO A 193 9.16 -6.04 0.62
N ALA A 194 8.23 -6.91 0.25
CA ALA A 194 8.28 -7.70 -0.99
C ALA A 194 7.82 -6.89 -2.22
N ILE A 195 8.26 -5.65 -2.34
CA ILE A 195 7.82 -4.71 -3.37
C ILE A 195 8.32 -5.15 -4.75
N GLN A 196 7.42 -5.14 -5.72
CA GLN A 196 7.74 -5.26 -7.13
C GLN A 196 7.96 -3.87 -7.72
N TYR A 197 9.21 -3.44 -7.79
CA TYR A 197 9.57 -2.06 -8.12
C TYR A 197 9.17 -1.67 -9.55
N GLY A 198 9.18 -2.59 -10.50
CA GLY A 198 8.78 -2.32 -11.90
C GLY A 198 7.29 -2.01 -12.06
N LEU A 199 6.42 -2.62 -11.23
CA LEU A 199 4.97 -2.43 -11.28
C LEU A 199 4.45 -1.40 -10.27
N SER A 200 5.30 -0.98 -9.32
CA SER A 200 4.93 0.03 -8.33
C SER A 200 5.14 1.43 -8.89
N VAL A 201 4.06 2.21 -8.90
CA VAL A 201 4.00 3.52 -9.56
C VAL A 201 3.36 4.56 -8.64
N SER A 202 3.82 5.81 -8.75
CA SER A 202 3.14 6.98 -8.20
C SER A 202 2.87 7.98 -9.33
N ARG A 203 1.62 8.38 -9.50
CA ARG A 203 1.24 9.43 -10.48
C ARG A 203 1.71 10.81 -10.07
N LEU A 204 1.88 11.06 -8.78
CA LEU A 204 2.44 12.31 -8.25
C LEU A 204 3.97 12.36 -8.35
N GLY A 205 4.61 11.19 -8.49
CA GLY A 205 6.06 11.08 -8.56
C GLY A 205 6.74 11.72 -7.35
N GLY A 206 7.80 12.49 -7.60
CA GLY A 206 8.56 13.20 -6.56
C GLY A 206 8.02 14.59 -6.23
N ALA A 207 6.76 14.94 -6.56
CA ALA A 207 6.21 16.30 -6.34
C ALA A 207 6.14 16.71 -4.86
N VAL A 208 5.99 15.72 -3.96
CA VAL A 208 5.87 15.94 -2.50
C VAL A 208 7.16 15.60 -1.75
N GLN A 209 8.25 15.30 -2.46
CA GLN A 209 9.55 14.97 -1.87
C GLN A 209 10.47 16.18 -1.85
N ASP A 210 11.30 16.29 -0.82
CA ASP A 210 12.38 17.24 -0.78
C ASP A 210 13.38 16.98 -1.91
N ALA A 211 14.00 18.06 -2.44
CA ALA A 211 14.87 17.98 -3.60
C ALA A 211 16.01 16.95 -3.48
N PRO A 212 16.71 16.80 -2.34
CA PRO A 212 17.73 15.79 -2.15
C PRO A 212 17.17 14.35 -2.24
N VAL A 213 16.03 14.09 -1.56
CA VAL A 213 15.37 12.78 -1.56
C VAL A 213 14.89 12.43 -2.96
N LYS A 214 14.28 13.38 -3.67
CA LYS A 214 13.81 13.21 -5.05
C LYS A 214 14.96 12.83 -6.00
N LYS A 215 16.08 13.57 -5.94
CA LYS A 215 17.25 13.34 -6.80
C LYS A 215 17.88 11.97 -6.55
N LEU A 216 18.15 11.65 -5.28
CA LEU A 216 18.75 10.38 -4.90
C LEU A 216 17.80 9.21 -5.16
N GLY A 217 16.51 9.34 -4.83
CA GLY A 217 15.50 8.31 -5.08
C GLY A 217 15.35 7.96 -6.56
N ALA A 218 15.41 8.95 -7.45
CA ALA A 218 15.40 8.71 -8.90
C ALA A 218 16.63 7.92 -9.36
N ARG A 219 17.83 8.22 -8.82
CA ARG A 219 19.06 7.48 -9.12
C ARG A 219 19.00 6.05 -8.59
N VAL A 220 18.60 5.86 -7.32
CA VAL A 220 18.41 4.53 -6.71
C VAL A 220 17.44 3.69 -7.52
N ARG A 221 16.29 4.26 -7.91
CA ARG A 221 15.28 3.55 -8.71
C ARG A 221 15.84 3.10 -10.05
N ARG A 222 16.54 3.97 -10.78
CA ARG A 222 17.13 3.65 -12.08
C ARG A 222 18.15 2.51 -11.99
N GLU A 223 19.09 2.59 -11.04
CA GLU A 223 20.10 1.56 -10.82
C GLU A 223 19.45 0.22 -10.42
N LEU A 224 18.44 0.27 -9.55
CA LEU A 224 17.71 -0.92 -9.11
C LEU A 224 16.96 -1.60 -10.26
N LEU A 225 16.22 -0.84 -11.10
CA LEU A 225 15.49 -1.41 -12.22
C LEU A 225 16.44 -2.03 -13.25
N SER A 226 17.52 -1.33 -13.60
CA SER A 226 18.57 -1.86 -14.47
C SER A 226 19.19 -3.14 -13.92
N TYR A 227 19.44 -3.21 -12.60
CA TYR A 227 19.91 -4.43 -11.94
C TYR A 227 18.92 -5.58 -12.06
N LEU A 228 17.62 -5.32 -11.81
CA LEU A 228 16.59 -6.36 -11.84
C LEU A 228 16.44 -6.96 -13.24
N GLU A 229 16.42 -6.12 -14.28
CA GLU A 229 16.38 -6.53 -15.69
C GLU A 229 17.63 -7.36 -16.05
N THR A 230 18.81 -6.85 -15.72
CA THR A 230 20.08 -7.52 -15.99
C THR A 230 20.15 -8.87 -15.27
N ARG A 231 19.74 -8.93 -14.00
CA ARG A 231 19.76 -10.16 -13.24
C ARG A 231 18.90 -11.26 -13.85
N GLU A 232 17.69 -10.94 -14.33
CA GLU A 232 16.81 -11.95 -14.98
C GLU A 232 17.45 -12.55 -16.23
N VAL A 233 18.18 -11.75 -17.00
CA VAL A 233 18.89 -12.21 -18.20
C VAL A 233 20.11 -13.09 -17.82
N TYR A 234 20.85 -12.71 -16.78
CA TYR A 234 22.12 -13.35 -16.42
C TYR A 234 22.00 -14.43 -15.34
N GLU A 235 20.86 -14.59 -14.65
CA GLU A 235 20.60 -15.80 -13.83
C GLU A 235 20.72 -17.09 -14.66
N MET A 236 20.67 -16.99 -16.00
CA MET A 236 20.81 -18.10 -16.97
C MET A 236 22.20 -18.16 -17.64
N ALA A 237 23.09 -17.20 -17.45
CA ALA A 237 24.40 -17.11 -18.08
C ALA A 237 25.55 -17.37 -17.09
N ASN A 238 26.68 -17.90 -17.58
CA ASN A 238 27.88 -18.10 -16.75
C ASN A 238 28.50 -16.77 -16.33
N MET A 239 28.68 -16.57 -15.02
CA MET A 239 29.25 -15.33 -14.44
C MET A 239 30.70 -15.05 -14.93
N ASP A 240 31.42 -16.05 -15.42
CA ASP A 240 32.82 -15.91 -15.84
C ASP A 240 33.00 -15.17 -17.18
N GLU A 241 31.95 -15.02 -17.96
CA GLU A 241 31.98 -14.32 -19.24
C GLU A 241 31.61 -12.84 -19.17
N MET A 242 31.33 -12.32 -17.95
CA MET A 242 30.91 -10.93 -17.78
C MET A 242 32.09 -9.95 -17.72
N SER A 243 31.91 -8.77 -18.34
CA SER A 243 32.84 -7.65 -18.19
C SER A 243 32.90 -7.16 -16.73
N GLN A 244 34.03 -6.54 -16.35
CA GLN A 244 34.21 -5.98 -14.99
C GLN A 244 33.13 -4.93 -14.68
N GLU A 245 32.82 -4.06 -15.63
CA GLU A 245 31.77 -3.04 -15.49
C GLU A 245 30.40 -3.65 -15.18
N MET A 246 30.07 -4.77 -15.82
CA MET A 246 28.81 -5.47 -15.59
C MET A 246 28.76 -6.09 -14.18
N ARG A 247 29.87 -6.69 -13.72
CA ARG A 247 29.98 -7.24 -12.36
C ARG A 247 29.81 -6.16 -11.31
N ASP A 248 30.43 -4.99 -11.50
CA ASP A 248 30.32 -3.85 -10.57
C ASP A 248 28.89 -3.28 -10.53
N ARG A 249 28.20 -3.25 -11.68
CA ARG A 249 26.78 -2.85 -11.75
C ARG A 249 25.89 -3.84 -10.99
N LEU A 250 26.08 -5.13 -11.19
CA LEU A 250 25.32 -6.18 -10.48
C LEU A 250 25.58 -6.13 -8.97
N LYS A 251 26.81 -5.91 -8.54
CA LYS A 251 27.17 -5.76 -7.14
C LYS A 251 26.47 -4.55 -6.50
N ARG A 252 26.54 -3.37 -7.12
CA ARG A 252 25.85 -2.17 -6.63
C ARG A 252 24.33 -2.36 -6.55
N GLY A 253 23.73 -2.95 -7.57
CA GLY A 253 22.29 -3.22 -7.57
C GLY A 253 21.86 -4.19 -6.47
N ALA A 254 22.68 -5.21 -6.18
CA ALA A 254 22.44 -6.13 -5.07
C ALA A 254 22.57 -5.42 -3.70
N GLU A 255 23.52 -4.52 -3.54
CA GLU A 255 23.69 -3.69 -2.33
C GLU A 255 22.51 -2.74 -2.15
N ILE A 256 22.01 -2.12 -3.22
CA ILE A 256 20.79 -1.30 -3.19
C ILE A 256 19.59 -2.15 -2.73
N LEU A 257 19.39 -3.31 -3.34
CA LEU A 257 18.27 -4.18 -2.98
C LEU A 257 18.35 -4.64 -1.51
N LYS A 258 19.53 -5.00 -1.05
CA LYS A 258 19.80 -5.33 0.36
C LYS A 258 19.53 -4.12 1.27
N GLY A 259 19.93 -2.93 0.82
CA GLY A 259 19.71 -1.68 1.53
C GLY A 259 18.24 -1.31 1.69
N LEU A 260 17.37 -1.73 0.76
CA LEU A 260 15.92 -1.51 0.81
C LEU A 260 15.18 -2.50 1.73
N ASN A 261 15.84 -3.56 2.22
CA ASN A 261 15.22 -4.45 3.19
C ASN A 261 15.00 -3.72 4.52
N GLN A 262 13.80 -3.87 5.06
CA GLN A 262 13.34 -3.19 6.26
C GLN A 262 12.66 -4.18 7.21
N GLN A 263 12.91 -4.03 8.49
CA GLN A 263 12.22 -4.81 9.52
C GLN A 263 10.80 -4.28 9.73
N LYS A 264 9.91 -5.14 10.22
CA LYS A 264 8.55 -4.76 10.61
C LYS A 264 8.61 -3.70 11.72
N PHE A 265 7.75 -2.70 11.62
CA PHE A 265 7.61 -1.63 12.61
C PHE A 265 8.88 -0.83 12.87
N ALA A 266 9.78 -0.77 11.88
CA ALA A 266 11.00 0.02 11.90
C ALA A 266 11.01 1.02 10.72
N PRO A 267 10.13 2.05 10.74
CA PRO A 267 10.11 3.08 9.71
C PRO A 267 11.43 3.85 9.72
N GLN A 268 12.01 4.05 8.53
CA GLN A 268 13.25 4.81 8.38
C GLN A 268 12.95 6.28 8.09
N ALA A 269 13.74 7.17 8.67
CA ALA A 269 13.65 8.60 8.37
C ALA A 269 14.25 8.92 6.99
N PRO A 270 13.80 9.99 6.31
CA PRO A 270 14.38 10.42 5.03
C PRO A 270 15.90 10.64 5.07
N GLU A 271 16.43 11.14 6.19
CA GLU A 271 17.87 11.38 6.41
C GLU A 271 18.68 10.08 6.43
N GLU A 272 18.13 9.02 7.02
CA GLU A 272 18.75 7.69 7.03
C GLU A 272 18.81 7.12 5.61
N PHE A 273 17.75 7.31 4.82
CA PHE A 273 17.73 6.93 3.41
C PHE A 273 18.81 7.69 2.63
N LEU A 274 18.90 9.01 2.79
CA LEU A 274 19.91 9.83 2.12
C LEU A 274 21.32 9.37 2.45
N THR A 275 21.65 9.19 3.73
CA THR A 275 22.98 8.77 4.18
C THR A 275 23.35 7.40 3.61
N LYS A 276 22.47 6.43 3.77
CA LYS A 276 22.68 5.04 3.36
C LYS A 276 22.90 4.90 1.85
N PHE A 277 22.02 5.50 1.04
CA PHE A 277 22.08 5.32 -0.40
C PHE A 277 23.10 6.24 -1.09
N SER A 278 23.47 7.38 -0.49
CA SER A 278 24.63 8.15 -0.95
C SER A 278 25.92 7.34 -0.82
N GLN A 279 26.13 6.63 0.29
CA GLN A 279 27.30 5.75 0.47
C GLN A 279 27.34 4.61 -0.56
N ILE A 280 26.22 3.95 -0.81
CA ILE A 280 26.13 2.84 -1.79
C ILE A 280 26.42 3.33 -3.22
N LEU A 281 25.98 4.53 -3.56
CA LEU A 281 26.13 5.10 -4.90
C LEU A 281 27.40 5.92 -5.11
N GLY A 282 28.27 6.01 -4.08
CA GLY A 282 29.55 6.69 -4.18
C GLY A 282 29.47 8.22 -4.19
N GLY A 283 28.58 8.80 -3.40
CA GLY A 283 28.42 10.25 -3.24
C GLY A 283 27.48 10.87 -4.25
#